data_026f53756c52a6a61f9475e5294f9c4f
#
_entry.id   026f53756c52a6a61f9475e5294f9c4f
#
_cell.length_a   1.000
_cell.length_b   1.000
_cell.length_c   1.000
_cell.angle_alpha   90.00
_cell.angle_beta   90.00
_cell.angle_gamma   90.00
#
_symmetry.space_group_name_H-M   'P 1'
#
loop_
_entity.id
_entity.type
_entity.pdbx_description
1 polymer ?
#
loop_
_entity_poly.entity_id
_entity_poly.type
_entity_poly.pdbx_seq_one_letter_code
_entity_poly.pdbx_strand_id
1 'polypeptide(L)'
;MSMKIALIPHPAQQKILRELQSSVLKAINTNGNVLAVPFFPMWLEIAECPKNECPENFLNQMKSQIKSVLLEDICSENKMIFIKCQIQLADASAECRKLERKLKIAEYLASEHSDNENLQTEKIIRQIPDGSAFNMPANLRIFELGTAEFQGFCWHVEKSVWVKLKN
;
A
#
# COMPACT_ATOMS: atom_id res chain seq x y z
N MET A 1 -1.77 18.16 12.26
CA MET A 1 -1.51 17.00 11.40
C MET A 1 -2.57 16.90 10.33
N SER A 2 -2.18 16.58 9.11
CA SER A 2 -3.13 16.38 8.03
C SER A 2 -3.73 14.97 8.12
N MET A 3 -5.03 14.90 7.92
CA MET A 3 -5.74 13.63 7.87
C MET A 3 -5.50 12.98 6.50
N LYS A 4 -5.06 11.73 6.49
CA LYS A 4 -4.81 10.99 5.27
C LYS A 4 -6.05 10.24 4.84
N ILE A 5 -6.20 10.07 3.54
CA ILE A 5 -7.20 9.17 2.98
C ILE A 5 -6.51 7.89 2.59
N ALA A 6 -6.92 6.78 3.19
CA ALA A 6 -6.36 5.47 2.93
C ALA A 6 -7.38 4.56 2.27
N LEU A 7 -6.91 3.78 1.32
CA LEU A 7 -7.65 2.68 0.73
C LEU A 7 -7.28 1.41 1.50
N ILE A 8 -8.28 0.79 2.12
CA ILE A 8 -8.11 -0.39 2.96
C ILE A 8 -8.70 -1.58 2.21
N PRO A 9 -7.88 -2.54 1.77
CA PRO A 9 -8.40 -3.70 1.04
C PRO A 9 -9.37 -4.51 1.88
N HIS A 10 -10.25 -5.24 1.22
CA HIS A 10 -11.17 -6.18 1.87
C HIS A 10 -10.38 -7.18 2.73
N PRO A 11 -10.90 -7.63 3.89
CA PRO A 11 -10.18 -8.54 4.78
C PRO A 11 -9.60 -9.78 4.12
N ALA A 12 -10.30 -10.36 3.15
CA ALA A 12 -9.79 -11.51 2.38
C ALA A 12 -8.51 -11.17 1.61
N GLN A 13 -8.45 -9.98 1.03
CA GLN A 13 -7.27 -9.50 0.29
C GLN A 13 -6.16 -9.06 1.25
N GLN A 14 -6.51 -8.46 2.38
CA GLN A 14 -5.53 -8.13 3.42
C GLN A 14 -4.79 -9.38 3.91
N LYS A 15 -5.48 -10.49 4.04
CA LYS A 15 -4.86 -11.76 4.44
C LYS A 15 -3.78 -12.17 3.46
N ILE A 16 -4.06 -12.08 2.17
CA ILE A 16 -3.09 -12.41 1.11
C ILE A 16 -1.88 -11.46 1.17
N LEU A 17 -2.13 -10.17 1.33
CA LEU A 17 -1.07 -9.17 1.43
C LEU A 17 -0.20 -9.36 2.68
N ARG A 18 -0.79 -9.78 3.79
CA ARG A 18 -0.05 -10.09 5.02
C ARG A 18 0.80 -11.36 4.89
N GLU A 19 0.32 -12.36 4.18
CA GLU A 19 1.12 -13.54 3.86
C GLU A 19 2.34 -13.17 3.01
N LEU A 20 2.13 -12.32 2.01
CA LEU A 20 3.22 -11.76 1.23
C LEU A 20 4.19 -10.96 2.12
N GLN A 21 3.70 -10.10 2.99
CA GLN A 21 4.50 -9.35 3.93
C GLN A 21 5.36 -10.27 4.81
N SER A 22 4.77 -11.34 5.32
CA SER A 22 5.50 -12.33 6.14
C SER A 22 6.64 -12.97 5.36
N SER A 23 6.42 -13.31 4.10
CA SER A 23 7.46 -13.86 3.22
C SER A 23 8.58 -12.85 2.96
N VAL A 24 8.23 -11.60 2.73
CA VAL A 24 9.19 -10.52 2.53
C VAL A 24 10.03 -10.30 3.80
N LEU A 25 9.41 -10.23 4.95
CA LEU A 25 10.11 -10.08 6.23
C LEU A 25 11.05 -11.25 6.51
N LYS A 26 10.65 -12.48 6.17
CA LYS A 26 11.50 -13.65 6.28
C LYS A 26 12.72 -13.55 5.35
N ALA A 27 12.53 -13.10 4.12
CA ALA A 27 13.61 -12.90 3.17
C ALA A 27 14.61 -11.85 3.66
N ILE A 28 14.13 -10.76 4.25
CA ILE A 28 14.97 -9.71 4.84
C ILE A 28 15.79 -10.29 6.01
N ASN A 29 15.13 -10.99 6.92
CA ASN A 29 15.80 -11.52 8.12
C ASN A 29 16.80 -12.62 7.80
N THR A 30 16.64 -13.36 6.71
CA THR A 30 17.56 -14.43 6.29
C THR A 30 18.89 -13.88 5.78
N ASN A 31 18.96 -12.60 5.40
CA ASN A 31 20.17 -12.00 4.84
C ASN A 31 21.11 -11.38 5.90
N GLY A 32 21.01 -11.75 7.15
CA GLY A 32 22.01 -11.63 8.21
C GLY A 32 22.37 -10.24 8.72
N ASN A 33 22.58 -9.25 7.87
CA ASN A 33 23.02 -7.91 8.22
C ASN A 33 21.97 -6.84 7.98
N VAL A 34 20.70 -7.26 7.88
CA VAL A 34 19.59 -6.40 7.55
C VAL A 34 18.49 -6.60 8.58
N LEU A 35 17.98 -5.49 9.09
CA LEU A 35 16.86 -5.50 10.03
C LEU A 35 15.61 -5.01 9.32
N ALA A 36 14.55 -5.78 9.42
CA ALA A 36 13.24 -5.36 8.95
C ALA A 36 12.60 -4.41 9.97
N VAL A 37 12.00 -3.35 9.46
CA VAL A 37 11.12 -2.51 10.27
C VAL A 37 9.74 -3.17 10.26
N PRO A 38 9.22 -3.62 11.41
CA PRO A 38 7.95 -4.30 11.46
C PRO A 38 6.76 -3.34 11.33
N PHE A 39 5.64 -3.87 10.89
CA PHE A 39 4.31 -3.29 10.98
C PHE A 39 4.01 -2.06 10.11
N PHE A 40 4.03 -2.28 8.79
CA PHE A 40 3.28 -1.39 7.91
C PHE A 40 1.84 -1.90 7.81
N PRO A 41 0.85 -1.04 8.00
CA PRO A 41 -0.53 -1.42 7.69
C PRO A 41 -0.64 -1.67 6.18
N MET A 42 -1.40 -2.68 5.78
CA MET A 42 -1.63 -2.98 4.37
C MET A 42 -2.69 -2.03 3.80
N TRP A 43 -2.44 -0.75 3.91
CA TRP A 43 -3.30 0.33 3.44
C TRP A 43 -2.56 1.15 2.40
N LEU A 44 -3.31 1.57 1.40
CA LEU A 44 -2.77 2.44 0.36
C LEU A 44 -3.17 3.89 0.64
N GLU A 45 -2.20 4.71 1.01
CA GLU A 45 -2.43 6.14 1.17
C GLU A 45 -2.61 6.78 -0.20
N ILE A 46 -3.75 7.40 -0.45
CA ILE A 46 -4.08 7.93 -1.78
C ILE A 46 -4.17 9.45 -1.84
N ALA A 47 -4.52 10.11 -0.76
CA ALA A 47 -4.68 11.56 -0.74
C ALA A 47 -4.62 12.11 0.67
N GLU A 48 -4.59 13.44 0.79
CA GLU A 48 -4.81 14.15 2.04
C GLU A 48 -6.20 14.79 2.01
N CYS A 49 -6.90 14.71 3.13
CA CYS A 49 -8.18 15.37 3.27
C CYS A 49 -7.96 16.88 3.49
N PRO A 50 -8.54 17.74 2.67
CA PRO A 50 -8.43 19.17 2.89
C PRO A 50 -9.01 19.59 4.24
N LYS A 51 -8.34 20.50 4.93
CA LYS A 51 -8.73 20.95 6.29
C LYS A 51 -10.11 21.60 6.33
N ASN A 52 -10.55 22.15 5.21
CA ASN A 52 -11.80 22.92 5.12
C ASN A 52 -12.98 22.08 4.61
N GLU A 53 -12.76 20.81 4.32
CA GLU A 53 -13.82 19.92 3.81
C GLU A 53 -14.31 18.97 4.90
N CYS A 54 -15.61 18.65 4.83
CA CYS A 54 -16.17 17.59 5.64
C CYS A 54 -15.60 16.24 5.17
N PRO A 55 -14.93 15.46 6.06
CA PRO A 55 -14.32 14.20 5.66
C PRO A 55 -15.27 13.23 4.98
N GLU A 56 -16.50 13.12 5.44
CA GLU A 56 -17.51 12.25 4.83
C GLU A 56 -17.83 12.64 3.40
N ASN A 57 -17.99 13.92 3.15
CA ASN A 57 -18.27 14.43 1.80
C ASN A 57 -17.09 14.16 0.87
N PHE A 58 -15.88 14.36 1.37
CA PHE A 58 -14.65 14.08 0.62
C PHE A 58 -14.52 12.60 0.27
N LEU A 59 -14.78 11.71 1.22
CA LEU A 59 -14.77 10.27 1.00
C LEU A 59 -15.81 9.84 -0.05
N ASN A 60 -17.01 10.36 0.03
CA ASN A 60 -18.07 10.06 -0.94
C ASN A 60 -17.73 10.59 -2.34
N GLN A 61 -17.13 11.76 -2.41
CA GLN A 61 -16.66 12.31 -3.67
C GLN A 61 -15.55 11.43 -4.29
N MET A 62 -14.57 11.02 -3.49
CA MET A 62 -13.52 10.11 -3.95
C MET A 62 -14.08 8.76 -4.38
N LYS A 63 -15.04 8.22 -3.64
CA LYS A 63 -15.71 6.98 -3.99
C LYS A 63 -16.32 7.04 -5.39
N SER A 64 -16.95 8.15 -5.75
CA SER A 64 -17.57 8.32 -7.07
C SER A 64 -16.55 8.48 -8.18
N GLN A 65 -15.35 8.95 -7.86
CA GLN A 65 -14.28 9.21 -8.84
C GLN A 65 -13.43 7.98 -9.15
N ILE A 66 -13.27 7.04 -8.21
CA ILE A 66 -12.41 5.88 -8.40
C ILE A 66 -13.04 4.92 -9.42
N LYS A 67 -12.30 4.63 -10.49
CA LYS A 67 -12.73 3.71 -11.56
C LYS A 67 -12.02 2.37 -11.50
N SER A 68 -10.74 2.36 -11.14
CA SER A 68 -9.99 1.11 -10.98
C SER A 68 -8.83 1.29 -10.02
N VAL A 69 -8.44 0.19 -9.38
CA VAL A 69 -7.25 0.10 -8.54
C VAL A 69 -6.47 -1.13 -8.99
N LEU A 70 -5.36 -0.91 -9.66
CA LEU A 70 -4.51 -1.96 -10.20
C LEU A 70 -3.32 -2.19 -9.27
N LEU A 71 -3.06 -3.44 -8.95
CA LEU A 71 -1.83 -3.87 -8.27
C LEU A 71 -0.87 -4.39 -9.33
N GLU A 72 0.31 -3.79 -9.39
CA GLU A 72 1.34 -4.16 -10.33
C GLU A 72 2.44 -4.98 -9.64
N ASP A 73 3.67 -4.79 -10.06
CA ASP A 73 4.79 -5.58 -9.60
C ASP A 73 5.28 -5.20 -8.20
N ILE A 74 5.93 -6.16 -7.55
CA ILE A 74 6.68 -5.93 -6.32
C ILE A 74 7.99 -5.25 -6.71
N CYS A 75 8.26 -4.11 -6.10
CA CYS A 75 9.42 -3.28 -6.40
C CYS A 75 10.19 -2.96 -5.13
N SER A 76 11.42 -2.53 -5.31
CA SER A 76 12.26 -2.03 -4.23
C SER A 76 12.86 -0.68 -4.61
N GLU A 77 12.81 0.26 -3.69
CA GLU A 77 13.40 1.58 -3.83
C GLU A 77 13.76 2.13 -2.45
N ASN A 78 14.97 2.66 -2.28
CA ASN A 78 15.42 3.27 -1.03
C ASN A 78 15.20 2.36 0.20
N LYS A 79 15.58 1.09 0.11
CA LYS A 79 15.43 0.09 1.18
C LYS A 79 13.98 -0.16 1.59
N MET A 80 13.04 0.13 0.72
CA MET A 80 11.62 -0.13 0.92
C MET A 80 11.14 -1.11 -0.16
N ILE A 81 10.38 -2.10 0.27
CA ILE A 81 9.73 -3.05 -0.63
C ILE A 81 8.24 -2.71 -0.66
N PHE A 82 7.70 -2.57 -1.85
CA PHE A 82 6.34 -2.13 -2.04
C PHE A 82 5.71 -2.75 -3.28
N ILE A 83 4.39 -2.72 -3.34
CA ILE A 83 3.62 -3.04 -4.54
C ILE A 83 3.29 -1.73 -5.24
N LYS A 84 3.61 -1.64 -6.52
CA LYS A 84 3.25 -0.51 -7.35
C LYS A 84 1.76 -0.56 -7.63
N CYS A 85 1.05 0.51 -7.36
CA CYS A 85 -0.39 0.61 -7.55
C CYS A 85 -0.75 1.76 -8.47
N GLN A 86 -1.70 1.52 -9.37
CA GLN A 86 -2.28 2.58 -10.21
C GLN A 86 -3.76 2.73 -9.89
N ILE A 87 -4.17 3.94 -9.59
CA ILE A 87 -5.56 4.29 -9.32
C ILE A 87 -6.04 5.17 -10.46
N GLN A 88 -7.11 4.76 -11.12
CA GLN A 88 -7.76 5.59 -12.12
C GLN A 88 -8.90 6.36 -11.48
N LEU A 89 -8.85 7.68 -11.61
CA LEU A 89 -9.87 8.60 -11.16
C LEU A 89 -10.52 9.26 -12.35
N ALA A 90 -11.84 9.37 -12.35
CA ALA A 90 -12.58 10.15 -13.33
C ALA A 90 -13.19 11.36 -12.63
N ASP A 91 -13.01 12.54 -13.22
CA ASP A 91 -13.65 13.76 -12.75
C ASP A 91 -15.03 13.97 -13.39
N ALA A 92 -15.68 15.10 -13.07
CA ALA A 92 -17.01 15.44 -13.60
C ALA A 92 -17.02 15.63 -15.12
N SER A 93 -15.88 15.89 -15.77
CA SER A 93 -15.73 16.02 -17.21
C SER A 93 -15.46 14.68 -17.91
N ALA A 94 -15.48 13.57 -17.19
CA ALA A 94 -15.16 12.22 -17.65
C ALA A 94 -13.71 12.03 -18.11
N GLU A 95 -12.82 12.97 -17.83
CA GLU A 95 -11.39 12.80 -18.05
C GLU A 95 -10.81 11.86 -16.98
N CYS A 96 -10.06 10.85 -17.43
CA CYS A 96 -9.39 9.90 -16.53
C CYS A 96 -8.02 10.41 -16.15
N ARG A 97 -7.77 10.47 -14.85
CA ARG A 97 -6.46 10.78 -14.27
C ARG A 97 -5.91 9.55 -13.59
N LYS A 98 -4.64 9.24 -13.83
CA LYS A 98 -3.96 8.13 -13.18
C LYS A 98 -3.13 8.65 -12.01
N LEU A 99 -3.26 7.99 -10.86
CA LEU A 99 -2.40 8.21 -9.71
C LEU A 99 -1.54 6.97 -9.50
N GLU A 100 -0.23 7.17 -9.42
CA GLU A 100 0.67 6.12 -8.98
C GLU A 100 0.88 6.21 -7.49
N ARG A 101 0.73 5.07 -6.80
CA ARG A 101 0.93 4.97 -5.36
C ARG A 101 1.70 3.70 -5.03
N LYS A 102 2.30 3.69 -3.85
CA LYS A 102 3.12 2.58 -3.37
C LYS A 102 2.44 1.97 -2.15
N LEU A 103 2.06 0.70 -2.25
CA LEU A 103 1.61 -0.06 -1.09
C LEU A 103 2.84 -0.62 -0.39
N LYS A 104 3.24 0.01 0.69
CA LYS A 104 4.43 -0.38 1.44
C LYS A 104 4.23 -1.74 2.11
N ILE A 105 5.16 -2.66 1.85
CA ILE A 105 5.14 -4.00 2.46
C ILE A 105 6.13 -4.06 3.61
N ALA A 106 7.35 -3.62 3.37
CA ALA A 106 8.42 -3.68 4.36
C ALA A 106 9.48 -2.61 4.09
N GLU A 107 10.15 -2.23 5.14
CA GLU A 107 11.34 -1.39 5.07
C GLU A 107 12.47 -2.12 5.79
N TYR A 108 13.68 -2.00 5.30
CA TYR A 108 14.83 -2.64 5.93
C TYR A 108 15.98 -1.65 6.11
N LEU A 109 16.75 -1.90 7.16
CA LEU A 109 17.96 -1.12 7.47
C LEU A 109 19.17 -1.99 7.18
N ALA A 110 20.03 -1.54 6.28
CA ALA A 110 21.32 -2.19 6.08
C ALA A 110 22.24 -1.87 7.26
N SER A 111 23.09 -2.85 7.66
CA SER A 111 24.11 -2.58 8.66
C SER A 111 25.12 -1.55 8.13
N GLU A 112 25.69 -0.74 9.03
CA GLU A 112 26.64 0.34 8.69
C GLU A 112 27.88 -0.16 7.95
N HIS A 113 28.15 -1.46 7.96
CA HIS A 113 29.34 -2.07 7.36
C HIS A 113 29.05 -2.79 6.04
N SER A 114 27.86 -2.65 5.46
CA SER A 114 27.58 -3.29 4.19
C SER A 114 28.01 -2.40 3.02
N ASP A 115 29.16 -2.71 2.46
CA ASP A 115 29.71 -2.00 1.31
C ASP A 115 28.93 -2.24 0.00
N ASN A 116 27.88 -3.09 0.01
CA ASN A 116 27.10 -3.48 -1.15
C ASN A 116 25.60 -3.52 -0.88
N GLU A 117 25.01 -2.36 -0.63
CA GLU A 117 23.56 -2.23 -0.44
C GLU A 117 22.75 -2.81 -1.63
N ASN A 118 23.23 -2.57 -2.85
CA ASN A 118 22.58 -3.07 -4.07
C ASN A 118 22.56 -4.59 -4.14
N LEU A 119 23.65 -5.24 -3.75
CA LEU A 119 23.74 -6.69 -3.77
C LEU A 119 22.82 -7.34 -2.73
N GLN A 120 22.69 -6.74 -1.56
CA GLN A 120 21.77 -7.22 -0.52
C GLN A 120 20.32 -7.07 -0.96
N THR A 121 19.99 -5.94 -1.55
CA THR A 121 18.65 -5.69 -2.10
C THR A 121 18.29 -6.72 -3.16
N GLU A 122 19.20 -7.03 -4.09
CA GLU A 122 18.99 -8.05 -5.11
C GLU A 122 18.76 -9.43 -4.50
N LYS A 123 19.54 -9.80 -3.48
CA LYS A 123 19.36 -11.08 -2.78
C LYS A 123 18.01 -11.19 -2.11
N ILE A 124 17.56 -10.13 -1.47
CA ILE A 124 16.24 -10.08 -0.82
C ILE A 124 15.16 -10.26 -1.87
N ILE A 125 15.20 -9.49 -2.93
CA ILE A 125 14.18 -9.51 -3.99
C ILE A 125 14.10 -10.90 -4.63
N ARG A 126 15.22 -11.57 -4.88
CA ARG A 126 15.26 -12.93 -5.46
C ARG A 126 14.58 -13.98 -4.58
N GLN A 127 14.53 -13.76 -3.27
CA GLN A 127 13.91 -14.69 -2.33
C GLN A 127 12.41 -14.43 -2.14
N ILE A 128 11.91 -13.33 -2.67
CA ILE A 128 10.48 -12.99 -2.57
C ILE A 128 9.75 -13.74 -3.67
N PRO A 129 8.75 -14.58 -3.32
CA PRO A 129 7.90 -15.20 -4.33
C PRO A 129 7.14 -14.12 -5.10
N ASP A 130 6.84 -14.37 -6.37
CA ASP A 130 6.01 -13.46 -7.13
C ASP A 130 4.57 -13.46 -6.60
N GLY A 131 3.79 -12.47 -7.03
CA GLY A 131 2.41 -12.32 -6.55
C GLY A 131 1.51 -13.52 -6.88
N SER A 132 1.84 -14.30 -7.92
CA SER A 132 1.06 -15.47 -8.31
C SER A 132 1.11 -16.58 -7.27
N ALA A 133 2.22 -16.70 -6.53
CA ALA A 133 2.36 -17.71 -5.46
C ALA A 133 1.34 -17.49 -4.31
N PHE A 134 0.83 -16.28 -4.16
CA PHE A 134 -0.14 -15.91 -3.14
C PHE A 134 -1.55 -15.71 -3.70
N ASN A 135 -1.78 -15.95 -4.97
CA ASN A 135 -3.02 -15.58 -5.65
C ASN A 135 -3.37 -14.10 -5.46
N MET A 136 -2.36 -13.24 -5.51
CA MET A 136 -2.56 -11.81 -5.33
C MET A 136 -3.44 -11.26 -6.46
N PRO A 137 -4.53 -10.54 -6.13
CA PRO A 137 -5.41 -10.01 -7.16
C PRO A 137 -4.69 -8.92 -7.96
N ALA A 138 -4.92 -8.89 -9.28
CA ALA A 138 -4.42 -7.81 -10.12
C ALA A 138 -5.20 -6.50 -9.88
N ASN A 139 -6.45 -6.61 -9.45
CA ASN A 139 -7.33 -5.47 -9.20
C ASN A 139 -7.96 -5.56 -7.82
N LEU A 140 -8.08 -4.44 -7.15
CA LEU A 140 -8.89 -4.33 -5.95
C LEU A 140 -10.27 -3.82 -6.35
N ARG A 141 -11.30 -4.61 -6.08
CA ARG A 141 -12.69 -4.27 -6.44
C ARG A 141 -13.56 -3.92 -5.25
N ILE A 142 -13.23 -4.43 -4.08
CA ILE A 142 -13.94 -4.18 -2.83
C ILE A 142 -12.95 -3.71 -1.80
N PHE A 143 -13.17 -2.52 -1.28
CA PHE A 143 -12.28 -1.92 -0.29
C PHE A 143 -13.01 -0.83 0.49
N GLU A 144 -12.43 -0.42 1.60
CA GLU A 144 -12.86 0.77 2.33
C GLU A 144 -11.98 1.97 1.96
N LEU A 145 -12.62 3.12 1.83
CA LEU A 145 -11.93 4.40 1.88
C LEU A 145 -12.13 4.98 3.26
N GLY A 146 -11.06 5.23 3.97
CA GLY A 146 -11.13 5.73 5.33
C GLY A 146 -10.24 6.95 5.56
N THR A 147 -10.65 7.79 6.51
CA THR A 147 -9.79 8.83 7.04
C THR A 147 -8.84 8.20 8.06
N ALA A 148 -7.56 8.29 7.82
CA ALA A 148 -6.55 7.69 8.66
C ALA A 148 -5.68 8.76 9.31
N GLU A 149 -5.49 8.65 10.61
CA GLU A 149 -4.62 9.51 11.38
C GLU A 149 -3.62 8.66 12.16
N PHE A 150 -2.37 9.07 12.15
CA PHE A 150 -1.33 8.43 12.94
C PHE A 150 -1.31 9.01 14.35
N GLN A 151 -1.64 8.19 15.31
CA GLN A 151 -1.68 8.58 16.74
C GLN A 151 -0.68 7.72 17.52
N GLY A 152 0.47 8.34 17.85
CA GLY A 152 1.52 7.63 18.56
C GLY A 152 2.17 6.54 17.73
N PHE A 153 1.80 5.28 17.95
CA PHE A 153 2.38 4.13 17.27
C PHE A 153 1.42 3.43 16.31
N CYS A 154 0.20 3.90 16.21
CA CYS A 154 -0.85 3.25 15.42
C CYS A 154 -1.57 4.22 14.50
N TRP A 155 -2.04 3.69 13.39
CA TRP A 155 -2.99 4.38 12.52
C TRP A 155 -4.41 4.10 12.98
N HIS A 156 -5.21 5.14 13.06
CA HIS A 156 -6.63 5.06 13.42
C HIS A 156 -7.48 5.50 12.25
N VAL A 157 -8.51 4.74 11.96
CA VAL A 157 -9.52 5.08 10.97
C VAL A 157 -10.74 5.62 11.72
N GLU A 158 -11.07 6.89 11.49
CA GLU A 158 -12.24 7.51 12.14
C GLU A 158 -13.51 7.32 11.33
N LYS A 159 -13.43 7.55 10.04
CA LYS A 159 -14.59 7.47 9.13
C LYS A 159 -14.21 6.67 7.92
N SER A 160 -15.16 5.87 7.44
CA SER A 160 -14.92 5.07 6.24
C SER A 160 -16.21 4.86 5.44
N VAL A 161 -16.02 4.61 4.16
CA VAL A 161 -17.09 4.22 3.25
C VAL A 161 -16.65 3.01 2.44
N TRP A 162 -17.55 2.07 2.24
CA TRP A 162 -17.26 0.91 1.39
C TRP A 162 -17.38 1.29 -0.08
N VAL A 163 -16.44 0.78 -0.85
CA VAL A 163 -16.42 0.96 -2.31
C VAL A 163 -16.46 -0.42 -2.95
N LYS A 164 -17.37 -0.58 -3.88
CA LYS A 164 -17.48 -1.77 -4.71
C LYS A 164 -17.42 -1.34 -6.17
N LEU A 165 -16.31 -1.65 -6.83
CA LEU A 165 -16.12 -1.31 -8.23
C LEU A 165 -16.80 -2.34 -9.11
N LYS A 166 -17.49 -1.87 -10.12
CA LYS A 166 -18.07 -2.72 -11.16
C LYS A 166 -17.00 -3.09 -12.18
N ASN A 167 -17.16 -4.23 -12.78
CA ASN A 167 -16.27 -4.69 -13.86
C ASN A 167 -16.35 -3.76 -15.09
#